data_3671e4e08753bb6c0e491fa445790a42
#
_entry.id   3671e4e08753bb6c0e491fa445790a42
#
_cell.length_a   1.000
_cell.length_b   1.000
_cell.length_c   1.000
_cell.angle_alpha   90.00
_cell.angle_beta   90.00
_cell.angle_gamma   90.00
#
_symmetry.space_group_name_H-M   'P 1'
#
loop_
_entity.id
_entity.type
_entity.pdbx_description
1 polymer ?
#
loop_
_entity_poly.entity_id
_entity_poly.type
_entity_poly.pdbx_seq_one_letter_code
_entity_poly.pdbx_strand_id
1 'polypeptide(L)'
;LTRARAALARLERPTSPDLVVIEGAGGLHVPLPGGTWLPAWIEEFGARPLVVGRLGLGTINHTLLTIEALRSRGMPPFGFVLSQTQPGEDPSRADNPEVIAAATGLACLGILPHDHPEDGTGPDWFRPELWSRIGLTGNS
;
A
#
# COMPACT_ATOMS: atom_id res chain seq x y z
N LEU A 1 13.33 -5.32 14.67
CA LEU A 1 12.23 -6.28 14.89
C LEU A 1 11.72 -6.28 16.33
N THR A 2 12.56 -6.42 17.35
CA THR A 2 12.13 -6.58 18.77
C THR A 2 11.21 -5.44 19.25
N ARG A 3 11.54 -4.18 18.94
CA ARG A 3 10.67 -3.03 19.30
C ARG A 3 9.34 -3.03 18.54
N ALA A 4 9.35 -3.40 17.27
CA ALA A 4 8.14 -3.48 16.47
C ALA A 4 7.23 -4.61 16.93
N ARG A 5 7.79 -5.79 17.24
CA ARG A 5 7.05 -6.89 17.87
C ARG A 5 6.41 -6.47 19.20
N ALA A 6 7.17 -5.78 20.05
CA ALA A 6 6.67 -5.30 21.33
C ALA A 6 5.55 -4.24 21.17
N ALA A 7 5.62 -3.42 20.12
CA ALA A 7 4.56 -2.47 19.80
C ALA A 7 3.31 -3.19 19.32
N LEU A 8 3.44 -4.14 18.38
CA LEU A 8 2.33 -4.93 17.87
C LEU A 8 1.63 -5.72 18.99
N ALA A 9 2.41 -6.42 19.84
CA ALA A 9 1.87 -7.15 20.99
C ALA A 9 1.10 -6.28 22.00
N ARG A 10 1.33 -4.98 22.01
CA ARG A 10 0.54 -4.05 22.85
C ARG A 10 -0.82 -3.74 22.21
N LEU A 11 -0.93 -3.84 20.90
CA LEU A 11 -2.18 -3.65 20.17
C LEU A 11 -3.07 -4.90 20.19
N GLU A 12 -2.49 -6.08 20.39
CA GLU A 12 -3.19 -7.38 20.49
C GLU A 12 -3.80 -7.65 21.88
N ARG A 13 -4.31 -6.64 22.57
CA ARG A 13 -4.96 -6.77 23.88
C ARG A 13 -6.49 -6.88 23.71
N PRO A 14 -7.28 -7.16 24.81
CA PRO A 14 -8.73 -7.31 24.73
C PRO A 14 -9.52 -6.16 24.12
N THR A 15 -8.89 -5.00 23.96
CA THR A 15 -9.38 -3.82 23.21
C THR A 15 -8.61 -3.64 21.90
N SER A 16 -8.20 -4.75 21.28
CA SER A 16 -7.42 -4.68 20.04
C SER A 16 -8.20 -3.97 18.92
N PRO A 17 -7.53 -3.19 18.08
CA PRO A 17 -8.16 -2.56 16.93
C PRO A 17 -8.58 -3.61 15.89
N ASP A 18 -9.63 -3.31 15.15
CA ASP A 18 -10.10 -4.16 14.05
C ASP A 18 -9.09 -4.24 12.90
N LEU A 19 -8.25 -3.23 12.78
CA LEU A 19 -7.21 -3.12 11.75
C LEU A 19 -5.94 -2.48 12.31
N VAL A 20 -4.80 -3.05 11.98
CA VAL A 20 -3.48 -2.44 12.19
C VAL A 20 -2.85 -2.16 10.84
N VAL A 21 -2.51 -0.91 10.59
CA VAL A 21 -1.77 -0.49 9.40
C VAL A 21 -0.30 -0.31 9.77
N ILE A 22 0.58 -0.98 9.02
CA ILE A 22 2.03 -0.88 9.17
C ILE A 22 2.58 -0.18 7.94
N GLU A 23 3.11 1.00 8.12
CA GLU A 23 3.75 1.77 7.05
C GLU A 23 5.27 1.65 7.12
N GLY A 24 5.90 1.43 5.95
CA GLY A 24 7.34 1.51 5.76
C GLY A 24 7.74 2.84 5.13
N ALA A 25 8.89 3.38 5.48
CA ALA A 25 9.42 4.56 4.82
C ALA A 25 10.23 4.18 3.57
N GLY A 26 9.90 4.77 2.43
CA GLY A 26 10.56 4.50 1.15
C GLY A 26 10.00 3.28 0.42
N GLY A 27 10.84 2.59 -0.35
CA GLY A 27 10.42 1.46 -1.16
C GLY A 27 10.57 0.11 -0.46
N LEU A 28 10.21 -0.98 -1.17
CA LEU A 28 10.25 -2.34 -0.63
C LEU A 28 11.66 -2.76 -0.16
N HIS A 29 12.69 -2.40 -0.93
CA HIS A 29 14.08 -2.73 -0.60
C HIS A 29 14.76 -1.62 0.19
N VAL A 30 14.21 -1.29 1.36
CA VAL A 30 14.77 -0.32 2.29
C VAL A 30 15.40 -1.07 3.48
N PRO A 31 16.65 -0.73 3.84
CA PRO A 31 17.29 -1.29 5.01
C PRO A 31 16.62 -0.75 6.29
N LEU A 32 16.35 -1.65 7.20
CA LEU A 32 15.74 -1.34 8.48
C LEU A 32 16.76 -1.53 9.62
N PRO A 33 16.57 -0.88 10.77
CA PRO A 33 17.43 -1.08 11.92
C PRO A 33 17.58 -2.55 12.29
N GLY A 34 18.79 -2.96 12.59
CA GLY A 34 19.11 -4.35 12.91
C GLY A 34 19.52 -5.22 11.71
N GLY A 35 19.84 -4.60 10.57
CA GLY A 35 20.38 -5.28 9.39
C GLY A 35 19.34 -6.10 8.61
N THR A 36 18.06 -5.82 8.81
CA THR A 36 16.95 -6.45 8.07
C THR A 36 16.42 -5.52 6.98
N TRP A 37 15.56 -6.05 6.13
CA TRP A 37 14.90 -5.31 5.06
C TRP A 37 13.38 -5.35 5.25
N LEU A 38 12.65 -4.38 4.71
CA LEU A 38 11.20 -4.29 4.87
C LEU A 38 10.46 -5.62 4.54
N PRO A 39 10.80 -6.39 3.50
CA PRO A 39 10.15 -7.67 3.24
C PRO A 39 10.19 -8.65 4.41
N ALA A 40 11.29 -8.68 5.17
CA ALA A 40 11.38 -9.54 6.34
C ALA A 40 10.40 -9.15 7.47
N TRP A 41 10.00 -7.88 7.53
CA TRP A 41 8.98 -7.43 8.47
C TRP A 41 7.57 -7.79 7.99
N ILE A 42 7.32 -7.67 6.69
CA ILE A 42 6.02 -8.10 6.11
C ILE A 42 5.78 -9.58 6.42
N GLU A 43 6.80 -10.42 6.19
CA GLU A 43 6.75 -11.86 6.47
C GLU A 43 6.57 -12.14 7.97
N GLU A 44 7.37 -11.50 8.81
CA GLU A 44 7.36 -11.67 10.27
C GLU A 44 6.00 -11.35 10.91
N PHE A 45 5.32 -10.31 10.41
CA PHE A 45 4.03 -9.88 10.94
C PHE A 45 2.85 -10.56 10.22
N GLY A 46 3.09 -11.40 9.24
CA GLY A 46 2.02 -11.96 8.41
C GLY A 46 1.17 -10.89 7.74
N ALA A 47 1.77 -9.71 7.48
CA ALA A 47 1.05 -8.57 6.96
C ALA A 47 0.65 -8.80 5.50
N ARG A 48 -0.52 -8.30 5.11
CA ARG A 48 -0.99 -8.33 3.73
C ARG A 48 -0.52 -7.06 3.01
N PRO A 49 0.34 -7.13 1.98
CA PRO A 49 0.86 -5.94 1.33
C PRO A 49 -0.20 -5.21 0.51
N LEU A 50 -0.23 -3.88 0.64
CA LEU A 50 -0.84 -2.95 -0.30
C LEU A 50 0.29 -2.13 -0.92
N VAL A 51 0.38 -2.11 -2.24
CA VAL A 51 1.41 -1.30 -2.90
C VAL A 51 0.90 0.12 -3.09
N VAL A 52 1.66 1.09 -2.58
CA VAL A 52 1.38 2.51 -2.79
C VAL A 52 2.42 3.07 -3.75
N GLY A 53 1.98 3.45 -4.95
CA GLY A 53 2.84 4.03 -5.99
C GLY A 53 2.62 5.53 -6.14
N ARG A 54 3.65 6.23 -6.60
CA ARG A 54 3.51 7.62 -7.01
C ARG A 54 2.88 7.69 -8.41
N LEU A 55 1.81 8.45 -8.58
CA LEU A 55 1.18 8.66 -9.88
C LEU A 55 2.02 9.64 -10.72
N GLY A 56 2.63 9.16 -11.81
CA GLY A 56 3.47 9.96 -12.71
C GLY A 56 4.48 9.11 -13.48
N LEU A 57 5.38 9.77 -14.19
CA LEU A 57 6.39 9.09 -15.00
C LEU A 57 7.24 8.12 -14.16
N GLY A 58 7.42 6.92 -14.67
CA GLY A 58 8.18 5.84 -14.04
C GLY A 58 7.37 4.96 -13.08
N THR A 59 6.11 5.30 -12.76
CA THR A 59 5.32 4.52 -11.80
C THR A 59 5.06 3.10 -12.26
N ILE A 60 4.80 2.89 -13.54
CA ILE A 60 4.56 1.55 -14.09
C ILE A 60 5.74 0.64 -13.74
N ASN A 61 6.96 1.06 -14.11
CA ASN A 61 8.15 0.26 -13.83
C ASN A 61 8.35 0.00 -12.34
N HIS A 62 8.27 1.03 -11.49
CA HIS A 62 8.49 0.87 -10.05
C HIS A 62 7.44 0.00 -9.40
N THR A 63 6.18 0.15 -9.80
CA THR A 63 5.07 -0.64 -9.23
C THR A 63 5.16 -2.10 -9.66
N LEU A 64 5.45 -2.37 -10.94
CA LEU A 64 5.64 -3.73 -11.45
C LEU A 64 6.80 -4.44 -10.73
N LEU A 65 7.97 -3.80 -10.63
CA LEU A 65 9.12 -4.37 -9.93
C LEU A 65 8.81 -4.66 -8.45
N THR A 66 8.07 -3.79 -7.78
CA THR A 66 7.66 -3.99 -6.38
C THR A 66 6.71 -5.19 -6.26
N ILE A 67 5.72 -5.29 -7.14
CA ILE A 67 4.76 -6.39 -7.16
C ILE A 67 5.45 -7.73 -7.45
N GLU A 68 6.35 -7.76 -8.43
CA GLU A 68 7.14 -8.94 -8.78
C GLU A 68 8.02 -9.39 -7.61
N ALA A 69 8.70 -8.46 -6.95
CA ALA A 69 9.54 -8.75 -5.80
C ALA A 69 8.74 -9.29 -4.60
N LEU A 70 7.53 -8.79 -4.37
CA LEU A 70 6.63 -9.33 -3.36
C LEU A 70 6.12 -10.74 -3.73
N ARG A 71 5.71 -10.94 -4.96
CA ARG A 71 5.22 -12.24 -5.46
C ARG A 71 6.29 -13.31 -5.40
N SER A 72 7.53 -12.98 -5.80
CA SER A 72 8.65 -13.92 -5.76
C SER A 72 9.00 -14.40 -4.35
N ARG A 73 8.59 -13.66 -3.33
CA ARG A 73 8.75 -14.00 -1.92
C ARG A 73 7.52 -14.69 -1.30
N GLY A 74 6.50 -14.99 -2.10
CA GLY A 74 5.26 -15.59 -1.60
C GLY A 74 4.34 -14.62 -0.85
N MET A 75 4.55 -13.32 -0.99
CA MET A 75 3.76 -12.25 -0.34
C MET A 75 2.99 -11.43 -1.39
N PRO A 76 2.05 -12.01 -2.13
CA PRO A 76 1.34 -11.29 -3.17
C PRO A 76 0.54 -10.13 -2.58
N PRO A 77 0.67 -8.90 -3.13
CA PRO A 77 -0.15 -7.79 -2.68
C PRO A 77 -1.62 -8.02 -3.07
N PHE A 78 -2.52 -7.49 -2.26
CA PHE A 78 -3.96 -7.62 -2.53
C PHE A 78 -4.52 -6.54 -3.46
N GLY A 79 -3.70 -5.55 -3.81
CA GLY A 79 -4.01 -4.47 -4.73
C GLY A 79 -2.95 -3.39 -4.70
N PHE A 80 -3.21 -2.31 -5.41
CA PHE A 80 -2.38 -1.11 -5.38
C PHE A 80 -3.23 0.16 -5.37
N VAL A 81 -2.66 1.23 -4.84
CA VAL A 81 -3.16 2.61 -4.93
C VAL A 81 -2.09 3.49 -5.52
N LEU A 82 -2.50 4.59 -6.14
CA LEU A 82 -1.58 5.59 -6.69
C LEU A 82 -1.81 6.93 -6.02
N SER A 83 -0.74 7.64 -5.69
CA SER A 83 -0.81 8.97 -5.09
C SER A 83 -0.19 10.01 -6.01
N GLN A 84 -0.93 11.05 -6.29
CA GLN A 84 -0.44 12.21 -7.04
C GLN A 84 0.38 13.09 -6.11
N THR A 85 1.70 12.97 -6.19
CA THR A 85 2.63 13.69 -5.29
C THR A 85 3.05 15.07 -5.79
N GLN A 86 2.61 15.45 -7.00
CA GLN A 86 2.95 16.72 -7.62
C GLN A 86 1.71 17.38 -8.23
N PRO A 87 1.57 18.71 -8.12
CA PRO A 87 0.47 19.43 -8.76
C PRO A 87 0.59 19.40 -10.30
N GLY A 88 -0.46 19.83 -10.97
CA GLY A 88 -0.52 19.97 -12.41
C GLY A 88 -0.87 18.71 -13.17
N GLU A 89 -1.01 18.86 -14.47
CA GLU A 89 -1.34 17.77 -15.39
C GLU A 89 -0.06 17.08 -15.88
N ASP A 90 -0.08 15.77 -15.92
CA ASP A 90 0.97 14.94 -16.50
C ASP A 90 0.28 13.88 -17.37
N PRO A 91 0.42 13.95 -18.69
CA PRO A 91 -0.23 13.00 -19.60
C PRO A 91 0.10 11.54 -19.32
N SER A 92 1.25 11.25 -18.71
CA SER A 92 1.63 9.87 -18.35
C SER A 92 0.77 9.29 -17.23
N ARG A 93 -0.04 10.11 -16.54
CA ARG A 93 -0.88 9.65 -15.42
C ARG A 93 -2.13 8.93 -15.86
N ALA A 94 -2.68 9.28 -17.02
CA ALA A 94 -4.01 8.82 -17.44
C ALA A 94 -4.10 7.31 -17.53
N ASP A 95 -3.13 6.66 -18.15
CA ASP A 95 -3.17 5.23 -18.47
C ASP A 95 -2.47 4.36 -17.41
N ASN A 96 -1.69 4.96 -16.51
CA ASN A 96 -0.88 4.22 -15.53
C ASN A 96 -1.67 3.18 -14.72
N PRO A 97 -2.85 3.50 -14.15
CA PRO A 97 -3.61 2.53 -13.36
C PRO A 97 -4.04 1.32 -14.17
N GLU A 98 -4.49 1.54 -15.40
CA GLU A 98 -4.99 0.49 -16.30
C GLU A 98 -3.87 -0.40 -16.80
N VAL A 99 -2.73 0.19 -17.18
CA VAL A 99 -1.54 -0.55 -17.62
C VAL A 99 -1.02 -1.44 -16.49
N ILE A 100 -0.91 -0.92 -15.27
CA ILE A 100 -0.46 -1.71 -14.12
C ILE A 100 -1.45 -2.82 -13.80
N ALA A 101 -2.75 -2.53 -13.81
CA ALA A 101 -3.79 -3.53 -13.56
C ALA A 101 -3.76 -4.64 -14.59
N ALA A 102 -3.66 -4.29 -15.87
CA ALA A 102 -3.58 -5.27 -16.97
C ALA A 102 -2.32 -6.15 -16.86
N ALA A 103 -1.16 -5.55 -16.57
CA ALA A 103 0.10 -6.29 -16.46
C ALA A 103 0.17 -7.19 -15.23
N THR A 104 -0.52 -6.85 -14.14
CA THR A 104 -0.39 -7.56 -12.87
C THR A 104 -1.60 -8.42 -12.49
N GLY A 105 -2.75 -8.17 -13.08
CA GLY A 105 -4.03 -8.74 -12.66
C GLY A 105 -4.51 -8.21 -11.30
N LEU A 106 -3.90 -7.16 -10.77
CA LEU A 106 -4.30 -6.54 -9.50
C LEU A 106 -5.24 -5.36 -9.75
N ALA A 107 -6.20 -5.16 -8.85
CA ALA A 107 -7.05 -3.97 -8.90
C ALA A 107 -6.30 -2.72 -8.44
N CYS A 108 -6.49 -1.61 -9.18
CA CYS A 108 -6.22 -0.27 -8.65
C CYS A 108 -7.36 0.08 -7.68
N LEU A 109 -7.04 0.20 -6.41
CA LEU A 109 -8.01 0.38 -5.32
C LEU A 109 -8.29 1.84 -4.98
N GLY A 110 -7.57 2.76 -5.61
CA GLY A 110 -7.80 4.18 -5.46
C GLY A 110 -6.69 5.02 -6.08
N ILE A 111 -7.04 6.28 -6.30
CA ILE A 111 -6.10 7.33 -6.74
C ILE A 111 -6.29 8.52 -5.80
N LEU A 112 -5.24 8.85 -5.05
CA LEU A 112 -5.24 9.99 -4.14
C LEU A 112 -4.76 11.23 -4.89
N PRO A 113 -5.55 12.29 -4.99
CA PRO A 113 -5.13 13.52 -5.66
C PRO A 113 -4.12 14.30 -4.82
N HIS A 114 -3.37 15.22 -5.45
CA HIS A 114 -2.36 16.02 -4.78
C HIS A 114 -2.95 16.89 -3.66
N ASP A 115 -4.09 17.51 -3.93
CA ASP A 115 -4.73 18.49 -3.03
C ASP A 115 -5.77 17.86 -2.09
N HIS A 116 -5.57 16.60 -1.69
CA HIS A 116 -6.46 15.97 -0.72
C HIS A 116 -6.27 16.57 0.68
N PRO A 117 -7.34 16.76 1.46
CA PRO A 117 -7.25 17.21 2.84
C PRO A 117 -6.49 16.21 3.72
N GLU A 118 -5.55 16.70 4.54
CA GLU A 118 -4.76 15.84 5.43
C GLU A 118 -5.59 15.21 6.58
N ASP A 119 -6.70 15.84 6.92
CA ASP A 119 -7.63 15.36 7.96
C ASP A 119 -8.56 14.23 7.51
N GLY A 120 -8.40 13.77 6.26
CA GLY A 120 -9.22 12.70 5.69
C GLY A 120 -10.64 13.14 5.30
N THR A 121 -10.95 14.43 5.37
CA THR A 121 -12.23 14.95 4.86
C THR A 121 -12.21 15.03 3.34
N GLY A 122 -13.36 14.91 2.72
CA GLY A 122 -13.51 14.99 1.27
C GLY A 122 -14.14 13.74 0.66
N PRO A 123 -14.21 13.67 -0.67
CA PRO A 123 -14.78 12.51 -1.35
C PRO A 123 -13.92 11.25 -1.11
N ASP A 124 -14.57 10.11 -1.16
CA ASP A 124 -13.86 8.83 -1.09
C ASP A 124 -13.10 8.59 -2.41
N TRP A 125 -11.79 8.69 -2.36
CA TRP A 125 -10.89 8.40 -3.49
C TRP A 125 -10.58 6.91 -3.64
N PHE A 126 -11.01 6.10 -2.67
CA PHE A 126 -10.78 4.68 -2.66
C PHE A 126 -12.01 3.93 -3.17
N ARG A 127 -11.76 2.88 -3.91
CA ARG A 127 -12.84 2.01 -4.38
C ARG A 127 -13.39 1.18 -3.21
N PRO A 128 -14.69 0.89 -3.21
CA PRO A 128 -15.31 0.05 -2.17
C PRO A 128 -14.60 -1.30 -1.97
N GLU A 129 -13.97 -1.83 -3.03
CA GLU A 129 -13.19 -3.06 -2.98
C GLU A 129 -12.00 -2.98 -2.04
N LEU A 130 -11.44 -1.79 -1.77
CA LEU A 130 -10.39 -1.64 -0.77
C LEU A 130 -10.90 -2.11 0.60
N TRP A 131 -12.02 -1.58 1.03
CA TRP A 131 -12.60 -1.87 2.34
C TRP A 131 -12.96 -3.34 2.51
N SER A 132 -13.56 -3.95 1.49
CA SER A 132 -13.87 -5.38 1.50
C SER A 132 -12.62 -6.26 1.54
N ARG A 133 -11.55 -5.86 0.85
CA ARG A 133 -10.30 -6.64 0.80
C ARG A 133 -9.51 -6.59 2.09
N ILE A 134 -9.65 -5.55 2.90
CA ILE A 134 -9.04 -5.46 4.23
C ILE A 134 -9.96 -6.00 5.35
N GLY A 135 -11.16 -6.46 5.02
CA GLY A 135 -12.11 -7.02 5.97
C GLY A 135 -12.99 -5.99 6.68
N LEU A 136 -12.92 -4.74 6.28
CA LEU A 136 -13.82 -3.68 6.74
C LEU A 136 -14.97 -3.57 5.74
N THR A 137 -15.99 -4.39 5.90
CA THR A 137 -17.26 -4.18 5.19
C THR A 137 -17.97 -3.02 5.86
N GLY A 138 -18.11 -1.91 5.14
CA GLY A 138 -18.90 -0.79 5.64
C GLY A 138 -20.32 -1.25 6.00
N ASN A 139 -20.69 -1.11 7.25
CA ASN A 139 -22.09 -1.06 7.60
C ASN A 139 -22.63 0.24 7.02
N SER A 140 -23.34 0.13 5.89
CA SER A 140 -24.19 1.19 5.35
C SER A 140 -25.41 1.38 6.21
#